data_b7eff508e21409d1be6ecd115194e5c6
#
_entry.id   b7eff508e21409d1be6ecd115194e5c6
#
_cell.length_a   1.000
_cell.length_b   1.000
_cell.length_c   1.000
_cell.angle_alpha   90.00
_cell.angle_beta   90.00
_cell.angle_gamma   90.00
#
_symmetry.space_group_name_H-M   'P 1'
#
loop_
_entity.id
_entity.type
_entity.pdbx_description
1 polymer ?
#
loop_
_entity_poly.entity_id
_entity_poly.type
_entity_poly.pdbx_seq_one_letter_code
_entity_poly.pdbx_strand_id
1 'polypeptide(L)'
;MNTRRALLNPNNPLPLYYQLQEDIRARIESGEYAPSTALPTEAELSMAYGVSRGTVREALRGLTERGLVEKRQGVGTFVSGKKISEKLPGVYSFSTEMRLRGYGYTVRSEVLNKDYVDPPRRIGTLLQLKEDSKVLRVRRLRYVDEMPFLISISYLPPFISIEDDFTGSIYQLLQTKYNLQVTSGEASIEAGVAEEEEAHLLRMRPNDTVLR
;
A
#
# COMPACT_ATOMS: atom_id res chain seq x y z
N MET A 1 26.69 -11.21 19.56
CA MET A 1 25.42 -10.60 19.07
C MET A 1 25.71 -9.15 18.74
N ASN A 2 25.82 -8.85 17.45
CA ASN A 2 26.23 -7.53 16.99
C ASN A 2 24.98 -6.66 16.81
N THR A 3 24.55 -5.99 17.88
CA THR A 3 23.39 -5.09 17.85
C THR A 3 23.81 -3.79 17.16
N ARG A 4 23.66 -3.71 15.85
CA ARG A 4 23.74 -2.41 15.17
C ARG A 4 22.66 -1.53 15.79
N ARG A 5 23.11 -0.52 16.52
CA ARG A 5 22.25 0.51 17.13
C ARG A 5 21.55 1.23 15.97
N ALA A 6 20.29 0.90 15.72
CA ALA A 6 19.48 1.68 14.78
C ALA A 6 19.25 3.05 15.42
N LEU A 7 19.92 4.06 14.88
CA LEU A 7 19.80 5.43 15.35
C LEU A 7 18.48 6.00 14.82
N LEU A 8 17.47 6.07 15.66
CA LEU A 8 16.27 6.86 15.37
C LEU A 8 16.69 8.34 15.26
N ASN A 9 16.13 9.03 14.29
CA ASN A 9 16.46 10.44 14.06
C ASN A 9 15.39 11.37 14.69
N PRO A 10 15.69 12.08 15.80
CA PRO A 10 14.76 13.00 16.42
C PRO A 10 14.37 14.19 15.54
N ASN A 11 15.19 14.51 14.52
CA ASN A 11 14.95 15.60 13.58
C ASN A 11 14.14 15.16 12.35
N ASN A 12 13.78 13.88 12.26
CA ASN A 12 12.89 13.39 11.21
C ASN A 12 11.45 13.84 11.55
N PRO A 13 10.65 14.30 10.56
CA PRO A 13 9.25 14.66 10.78
C PRO A 13 8.38 13.48 11.28
N LEU A 14 8.82 12.24 11.11
CA LEU A 14 8.13 11.06 11.62
C LEU A 14 8.36 10.90 13.13
N PRO A 15 7.30 10.68 13.93
CA PRO A 15 7.43 10.43 15.37
C PRO A 15 8.36 9.25 15.69
N LEU A 16 9.10 9.31 16.81
CA LEU A 16 10.06 8.27 17.19
C LEU A 16 9.41 6.88 17.36
N TYR A 17 8.17 6.81 17.86
CA TYR A 17 7.46 5.53 17.95
C TYR A 17 7.22 4.91 16.58
N TYR A 18 6.94 5.73 15.57
CA TYR A 18 6.70 5.26 14.20
C TYR A 18 8.01 4.76 13.55
N GLN A 19 9.10 5.49 13.72
CA GLN A 19 10.42 5.06 13.24
C GLN A 19 10.83 3.73 13.89
N LEU A 20 10.63 3.57 15.20
CA LEU A 20 10.88 2.33 15.93
C LEU A 20 10.01 1.18 15.41
N GLN A 21 8.73 1.45 15.15
CA GLN A 21 7.80 0.48 14.60
C GLN A 21 8.25 -0.03 13.23
N GLU A 22 8.69 0.87 12.35
CA GLU A 22 9.17 0.49 11.01
C GLU A 22 10.50 -0.29 11.06
N ASP A 23 11.42 0.05 11.98
CA ASP A 23 12.66 -0.72 12.13
C ASP A 23 12.38 -2.14 12.65
N ILE A 24 11.54 -2.29 13.67
CA ILE A 24 11.14 -3.62 14.17
C ILE A 24 10.42 -4.41 13.06
N ARG A 25 9.54 -3.78 12.29
CA ARG A 25 8.86 -4.41 11.15
C ARG A 25 9.87 -4.94 10.12
N ALA A 26 10.83 -4.11 9.72
CA ALA A 26 11.86 -4.51 8.75
C ALA A 26 12.69 -5.71 9.25
N ARG A 27 12.99 -5.78 10.56
CA ARG A 27 13.71 -6.91 11.16
C ARG A 27 12.86 -8.19 11.23
N ILE A 28 11.55 -8.07 11.40
CA ILE A 28 10.63 -9.21 11.29
C ILE A 28 10.58 -9.71 9.85
N GLU A 29 10.43 -8.81 8.88
CA GLU A 29 10.36 -9.14 7.46
C GLU A 29 11.68 -9.76 6.93
N SER A 30 12.83 -9.25 7.38
CA SER A 30 14.14 -9.83 7.05
C SER A 30 14.42 -11.17 7.73
N GLY A 31 13.59 -11.58 8.70
CA GLY A 31 13.79 -12.81 9.47
C GLY A 31 14.80 -12.67 10.63
N GLU A 32 15.30 -11.47 10.93
CA GLU A 32 16.16 -11.25 12.09
C GLU A 32 15.40 -11.56 13.39
N TYR A 33 14.12 -11.17 13.45
CA TYR A 33 13.16 -11.65 14.45
C TYR A 33 12.31 -12.75 13.83
N ALA A 34 12.65 -14.00 14.12
CA ALA A 34 11.96 -15.15 13.55
C ALA A 34 10.51 -15.29 14.06
N PRO A 35 9.60 -15.86 13.28
CA PRO A 35 8.24 -16.16 13.73
C PRO A 35 8.21 -16.95 15.03
N SER A 36 7.28 -16.65 15.91
CA SER A 36 7.07 -17.25 17.24
C SER A 36 8.20 -17.02 18.24
N THR A 37 9.20 -16.19 17.94
CA THR A 37 10.24 -15.81 18.89
C THR A 37 9.84 -14.58 19.71
N ALA A 38 10.37 -14.47 20.93
CA ALA A 38 10.17 -13.28 21.77
C ALA A 38 10.96 -12.10 21.21
N LEU A 39 10.32 -10.94 21.13
CA LEU A 39 11.01 -9.68 20.96
C LEU A 39 11.74 -9.29 22.26
N PRO A 40 12.78 -8.46 22.17
CA PRO A 40 13.37 -7.85 23.36
C PRO A 40 12.29 -7.14 24.19
N THR A 41 12.47 -7.13 25.49
CA THR A 41 11.53 -6.49 26.44
C THR A 41 11.42 -4.98 26.18
N GLU A 42 10.35 -4.35 26.67
CA GLU A 42 10.17 -2.89 26.59
C GLU A 42 11.38 -2.13 27.16
N ALA A 43 12.03 -2.68 28.20
CA ALA A 43 13.21 -2.08 28.80
C ALA A 43 14.44 -2.21 27.92
N GLU A 44 14.66 -3.37 27.33
CA GLU A 44 15.79 -3.62 26.41
C GLU A 44 15.64 -2.78 25.13
N LEU A 45 14.44 -2.73 24.53
CA LEU A 45 14.16 -1.86 23.39
C LEU A 45 14.37 -0.38 23.74
N SER A 46 13.90 0.07 24.91
CA SER A 46 14.11 1.45 25.38
C SER A 46 15.59 1.80 25.48
N MET A 47 16.42 0.90 26.01
CA MET A 47 17.88 1.09 26.07
C MET A 47 18.53 1.01 24.69
N ALA A 48 18.16 0.04 23.87
CA ALA A 48 18.76 -0.17 22.56
C ALA A 48 18.53 1.00 21.60
N TYR A 49 17.35 1.60 21.65
CA TYR A 49 16.99 2.71 20.75
C TYR A 49 17.10 4.10 21.37
N GLY A 50 17.38 4.20 22.68
CA GLY A 50 17.51 5.48 23.38
C GLY A 50 16.20 6.27 23.48
N VAL A 51 15.07 5.58 23.59
CA VAL A 51 13.73 6.18 23.65
C VAL A 51 13.02 5.81 24.95
N SER A 52 11.97 6.56 25.31
CA SER A 52 11.17 6.26 26.50
C SER A 52 10.41 4.92 26.36
N ARG A 53 10.11 4.27 27.50
CA ARG A 53 9.24 3.08 27.51
C ARG A 53 7.85 3.36 26.95
N GLY A 54 7.33 4.58 27.09
CA GLY A 54 6.08 5.01 26.48
C GLY A 54 6.13 4.95 24.94
N THR A 55 7.23 5.45 24.36
CA THR A 55 7.50 5.38 22.91
C THR A 55 7.55 3.93 22.42
N VAL A 56 8.23 3.05 23.20
CA VAL A 56 8.29 1.60 22.86
C VAL A 56 6.91 0.96 22.90
N ARG A 57 6.10 1.25 23.94
CA ARG A 57 4.74 0.70 24.04
C ARG A 57 3.87 1.11 22.88
N GLU A 58 3.96 2.37 22.48
CA GLU A 58 3.20 2.89 21.34
C GLU A 58 3.62 2.19 20.03
N ALA A 59 4.93 2.00 19.81
CA ALA A 59 5.42 1.24 18.67
C ALA A 59 4.94 -0.22 18.67
N LEU A 60 5.05 -0.91 19.81
CA LEU A 60 4.60 -2.30 19.95
C LEU A 60 3.08 -2.42 19.83
N ARG A 61 2.30 -1.43 20.30
CA ARG A 61 0.85 -1.38 20.11
C ARG A 61 0.51 -1.36 18.62
N GLY A 62 1.12 -0.47 17.86
CA GLY A 62 0.89 -0.40 16.42
C GLY A 62 1.30 -1.68 15.68
N LEU A 63 2.38 -2.38 16.10
CA LEU A 63 2.74 -3.68 15.55
C LEU A 63 1.71 -4.78 15.92
N THR A 64 1.13 -4.72 17.11
CA THR A 64 0.08 -5.65 17.56
C THR A 64 -1.21 -5.44 16.76
N GLU A 65 -1.62 -4.20 16.55
CA GLU A 65 -2.79 -3.83 15.74
C GLU A 65 -2.66 -4.33 14.29
N ARG A 66 -1.42 -4.35 13.76
CA ARG A 66 -1.09 -4.91 12.45
C ARG A 66 -0.95 -6.44 12.45
N GLY A 67 -1.06 -7.11 13.61
CA GLY A 67 -0.91 -8.55 13.72
C GLY A 67 0.53 -9.08 13.52
N LEU A 68 1.54 -8.20 13.52
CA LEU A 68 2.96 -8.54 13.38
C LEU A 68 3.54 -9.16 14.64
N VAL A 69 3.01 -8.75 15.79
CA VAL A 69 3.38 -9.27 17.10
C VAL A 69 2.15 -9.54 17.94
N GLU A 70 2.29 -10.42 18.89
CA GLU A 70 1.27 -10.73 19.90
C GLU A 70 1.82 -10.51 21.29
N LYS A 71 1.03 -9.85 22.15
CA LYS A 71 1.39 -9.65 23.54
C LYS A 71 0.83 -10.81 24.39
N ARG A 72 1.71 -11.53 25.06
CA ARG A 72 1.34 -12.58 26.03
C ARG A 72 1.51 -12.03 27.42
N GLN A 73 0.40 -11.88 28.13
CA GLN A 73 0.39 -11.25 29.47
C GLN A 73 1.34 -11.95 30.42
N GLY A 74 2.22 -11.20 31.10
CA GLY A 74 3.22 -11.73 32.04
C GLY A 74 4.42 -12.44 31.39
N VAL A 75 4.40 -12.69 30.07
CA VAL A 75 5.45 -13.45 29.38
C VAL A 75 6.29 -12.57 28.44
N GLY A 76 5.66 -11.66 27.70
CA GLY A 76 6.36 -10.78 26.78
C GLY A 76 5.60 -10.52 25.49
N THR A 77 6.30 -9.94 24.52
CA THR A 77 5.81 -9.70 23.16
C THR A 77 6.52 -10.65 22.21
N PHE A 78 5.77 -11.36 21.39
CA PHE A 78 6.28 -12.38 20.48
C PHE A 78 5.98 -11.97 19.05
N VAL A 79 6.88 -12.30 18.13
CA VAL A 79 6.60 -12.21 16.69
C VAL A 79 5.47 -13.17 16.37
N SER A 80 4.42 -12.69 15.71
CA SER A 80 3.30 -13.55 15.33
C SER A 80 3.80 -14.71 14.48
N GLY A 81 3.46 -15.94 14.87
CA GLY A 81 3.85 -17.16 14.15
C GLY A 81 3.13 -17.34 12.82
N LYS A 82 2.11 -16.51 12.55
CA LYS A 82 1.59 -16.34 11.22
C LYS A 82 2.65 -15.60 10.42
N LYS A 83 3.37 -16.31 9.51
CA LYS A 83 3.87 -15.62 8.33
C LYS A 83 2.74 -14.70 7.90
N ILE A 84 3.00 -13.38 7.83
CA ILE A 84 2.27 -12.55 6.92
C ILE A 84 2.72 -13.06 5.54
N SER A 85 2.19 -14.19 5.17
CA SER A 85 1.94 -14.48 3.79
C SER A 85 1.00 -13.36 3.40
N GLU A 86 1.51 -12.35 2.70
CA GLU A 86 0.71 -11.52 1.84
C GLU A 86 0.14 -12.36 0.70
N LYS A 87 -0.53 -13.42 1.04
CA LYS A 87 -1.71 -13.81 0.32
C LYS A 87 -2.73 -12.77 0.75
N LEU A 88 -2.69 -11.63 0.10
CA LEU A 88 -3.87 -10.80 -0.01
C LEU A 88 -4.96 -11.77 -0.50
N PRO A 89 -5.91 -12.20 0.34
CA PRO A 89 -6.92 -13.12 -0.11
C PRO A 89 -7.86 -12.30 -0.98
N GLY A 90 -7.57 -12.26 -2.27
CA GLY A 90 -8.32 -11.51 -3.27
C GLY A 90 -7.58 -10.29 -3.81
N VAL A 91 -8.01 -9.85 -4.98
CA VAL A 91 -7.58 -8.58 -5.56
C VAL A 91 -8.37 -7.47 -4.86
N TYR A 92 -7.70 -6.73 -4.00
CA TYR A 92 -8.32 -5.59 -3.34
C TYR A 92 -8.19 -4.33 -4.20
N SER A 93 -9.24 -3.50 -4.15
CA SER A 93 -9.10 -2.13 -4.65
C SER A 93 -8.09 -1.37 -3.79
N PHE A 94 -7.38 -0.42 -4.36
CA PHE A 94 -6.45 0.46 -3.64
C PHE A 94 -7.10 1.07 -2.37
N SER A 95 -8.35 1.50 -2.46
CA SER A 95 -9.09 2.06 -1.31
C SER A 95 -9.32 1.02 -0.20
N THR A 96 -9.57 -0.23 -0.58
CA THR A 96 -9.72 -1.34 0.37
C THR A 96 -8.37 -1.70 0.99
N GLU A 97 -7.30 -1.72 0.19
CA GLU A 97 -5.95 -1.98 0.67
C GLU A 97 -5.50 -0.94 1.71
N MET A 98 -5.68 0.36 1.40
CA MET A 98 -5.34 1.43 2.34
C MET A 98 -6.13 1.33 3.65
N ARG A 99 -7.41 0.98 3.59
CA ARG A 99 -8.26 0.77 4.76
C ARG A 99 -7.82 -0.46 5.58
N LEU A 100 -7.49 -1.57 4.91
CA LEU A 100 -7.05 -2.81 5.57
C LEU A 100 -5.68 -2.66 6.25
N ARG A 101 -4.83 -1.77 5.75
CA ARG A 101 -3.55 -1.45 6.39
C ARG A 101 -3.70 -0.68 7.70
N GLY A 102 -4.93 -0.32 8.11
CA GLY A 102 -5.23 0.24 9.43
C GLY A 102 -4.74 1.67 9.66
N TYR A 103 -4.34 2.40 8.62
CA TYR A 103 -3.78 3.74 8.75
C TYR A 103 -4.81 4.86 8.95
N GLY A 104 -6.11 4.56 8.91
CA GLY A 104 -7.18 5.57 9.02
C GLY A 104 -7.19 6.61 7.89
N TYR A 105 -6.44 6.38 6.82
CA TYR A 105 -6.33 7.31 5.70
C TYR A 105 -7.62 7.45 4.91
N THR A 106 -7.92 8.67 4.51
CA THR A 106 -8.96 8.98 3.53
C THR A 106 -8.41 8.78 2.13
N VAL A 107 -9.11 8.02 1.29
CA VAL A 107 -8.74 7.83 -0.11
C VAL A 107 -9.75 8.51 -1.00
N ARG A 108 -9.27 9.44 -1.83
CA ARG A 108 -10.04 10.17 -2.82
C ARG A 108 -9.48 9.92 -4.22
N SER A 109 -10.32 9.97 -5.23
CA SER A 109 -9.88 9.93 -6.63
C SER A 109 -10.48 11.09 -7.41
N GLU A 110 -9.70 11.66 -8.29
CA GLU A 110 -10.09 12.67 -9.25
C GLU A 110 -9.95 12.07 -10.65
N VAL A 111 -11.00 12.17 -11.46
CA VAL A 111 -10.97 11.69 -12.85
C VAL A 111 -10.31 12.77 -13.69
N LEU A 112 -9.10 12.49 -14.21
CA LEU A 112 -8.37 13.39 -15.08
C LEU A 112 -8.92 13.35 -16.52
N ASN A 113 -9.21 12.14 -17.00
CA ASN A 113 -9.77 11.91 -18.32
C ASN A 113 -10.49 10.57 -18.40
N LYS A 114 -11.52 10.49 -19.25
CA LYS A 114 -12.18 9.24 -19.66
C LYS A 114 -12.59 9.34 -21.15
N ASP A 115 -12.20 8.34 -21.91
CA ASP A 115 -12.42 8.30 -23.35
C ASP A 115 -12.43 6.85 -23.88
N TYR A 116 -13.08 6.63 -25.04
CA TYR A 116 -12.94 5.37 -25.75
C TYR A 116 -11.76 5.45 -26.71
N VAL A 117 -10.80 4.53 -26.54
CA VAL A 117 -9.56 4.47 -27.32
C VAL A 117 -9.37 3.10 -27.95
N ASP A 118 -8.52 3.05 -28.96
CA ASP A 118 -8.01 1.78 -29.47
C ASP A 118 -7.10 1.15 -28.38
N PRO A 119 -7.33 -0.12 -28.02
CA PRO A 119 -6.59 -0.74 -26.96
C PRO A 119 -5.12 -0.92 -27.31
N PRO A 120 -4.17 -0.66 -26.40
CA PRO A 120 -2.82 -1.17 -26.55
C PRO A 120 -2.87 -2.68 -26.83
N ARG A 121 -2.00 -3.19 -27.71
CA ARG A 121 -2.02 -4.61 -28.15
C ARG A 121 -2.12 -5.60 -27.00
N ARG A 122 -1.35 -5.38 -25.92
CA ARG A 122 -1.38 -6.21 -24.71
C ARG A 122 -2.78 -6.20 -24.06
N ILE A 123 -3.41 -5.04 -23.96
CA ILE A 123 -4.75 -4.89 -23.36
C ILE A 123 -5.80 -5.59 -24.22
N GLY A 124 -5.75 -5.43 -25.55
CA GLY A 124 -6.66 -6.12 -26.44
C GLY A 124 -6.60 -7.64 -26.29
N THR A 125 -5.39 -8.19 -26.16
CA THR A 125 -5.17 -9.62 -25.93
C THR A 125 -5.71 -10.07 -24.56
N LEU A 126 -5.40 -9.33 -23.49
CA LEU A 126 -5.84 -9.67 -22.12
C LEU A 126 -7.36 -9.62 -21.97
N LEU A 127 -8.02 -8.64 -22.58
CA LEU A 127 -9.47 -8.50 -22.56
C LEU A 127 -10.18 -9.35 -23.65
N GLN A 128 -9.44 -10.13 -24.45
CA GLN A 128 -9.96 -10.99 -25.51
C GLN A 128 -10.89 -10.23 -26.47
N LEU A 129 -10.48 -9.02 -26.84
CA LEU A 129 -11.29 -8.14 -27.67
C LEU A 129 -11.29 -8.59 -29.13
N LYS A 130 -12.40 -8.36 -29.80
CA LYS A 130 -12.48 -8.49 -31.28
C LYS A 130 -11.65 -7.38 -31.92
N GLU A 131 -11.22 -7.64 -33.15
CA GLU A 131 -10.60 -6.63 -34.02
C GLU A 131 -11.48 -5.37 -34.09
N ASP A 132 -10.88 -4.19 -34.06
CA ASP A 132 -11.55 -2.88 -34.05
C ASP A 132 -12.39 -2.54 -32.80
N SER A 133 -12.35 -3.36 -31.77
CA SER A 133 -13.01 -3.02 -30.50
C SER A 133 -12.29 -1.91 -29.78
N LYS A 134 -13.02 -0.90 -29.32
CA LYS A 134 -12.48 0.14 -28.43
C LYS A 134 -12.59 -0.27 -26.98
N VAL A 135 -11.76 0.33 -26.13
CA VAL A 135 -11.83 0.18 -24.66
C VAL A 135 -12.08 1.52 -24.03
N LEU A 136 -12.75 1.53 -22.88
CA LEU A 136 -12.87 2.71 -22.07
C LEU A 136 -11.58 2.88 -21.27
N ARG A 137 -10.85 3.96 -21.56
CA ARG A 137 -9.69 4.38 -20.77
C ARG A 137 -10.15 5.38 -19.72
N VAL A 138 -9.79 5.14 -18.47
CA VAL A 138 -10.06 6.04 -17.35
C VAL A 138 -8.74 6.37 -16.67
N ARG A 139 -8.31 7.64 -16.74
CA ARG A 139 -7.11 8.17 -16.07
C ARG A 139 -7.52 8.91 -14.82
N ARG A 140 -6.92 8.56 -13.68
CA ARG A 140 -7.29 9.15 -12.39
C ARG A 140 -6.04 9.51 -11.59
N LEU A 141 -6.13 10.64 -10.88
CA LEU A 141 -5.21 10.99 -9.81
C LEU A 141 -5.83 10.56 -8.49
N ARG A 142 -5.08 9.82 -7.70
CA ARG A 142 -5.53 9.28 -6.43
C ARG A 142 -4.78 9.92 -5.29
N TYR A 143 -5.50 10.24 -4.25
CA TYR A 143 -5.01 10.92 -3.07
C TYR A 143 -5.11 9.99 -1.87
N VAL A 144 -4.11 10.09 -0.99
CA VAL A 144 -4.15 9.58 0.38
C VAL A 144 -4.12 10.82 1.27
N ASP A 145 -5.19 11.02 2.02
CA ASP A 145 -5.53 12.31 2.63
C ASP A 145 -5.56 13.41 1.54
N GLU A 146 -4.86 14.52 1.70
CA GLU A 146 -4.80 15.59 0.70
C GLU A 146 -3.53 15.50 -0.19
N MET A 147 -2.76 14.41 -0.07
CA MET A 147 -1.53 14.22 -0.84
C MET A 147 -1.80 13.39 -2.09
N PRO A 148 -1.44 13.87 -3.29
CA PRO A 148 -1.49 13.04 -4.49
C PRO A 148 -0.47 11.89 -4.34
N PHE A 149 -0.93 10.68 -4.60
CA PHE A 149 -0.16 9.47 -4.31
C PHE A 149 0.08 8.61 -5.56
N LEU A 150 -0.88 8.56 -6.45
CA LEU A 150 -0.87 7.62 -7.57
C LEU A 150 -1.65 8.17 -8.76
N ILE A 151 -1.06 8.09 -9.96
CA ILE A 151 -1.77 8.22 -11.23
C ILE A 151 -2.11 6.81 -11.71
N SER A 152 -3.39 6.52 -11.90
CA SER A 152 -3.84 5.23 -12.42
C SER A 152 -4.49 5.36 -13.79
N ILE A 153 -4.14 4.45 -14.70
CA ILE A 153 -4.79 4.30 -16.01
C ILE A 153 -5.47 2.94 -16.03
N SER A 154 -6.79 2.94 -16.14
CA SER A 154 -7.58 1.72 -16.23
C SER A 154 -8.14 1.57 -17.63
N TYR A 155 -7.99 0.39 -18.20
CA TYR A 155 -8.62 0.01 -19.47
C TYR A 155 -9.75 -0.97 -19.16
N LEU A 156 -10.97 -0.56 -19.44
CA LEU A 156 -12.17 -1.30 -19.11
C LEU A 156 -12.85 -1.81 -20.40
N PRO A 157 -13.53 -2.97 -20.33
CA PRO A 157 -14.26 -3.49 -21.48
C PRO A 157 -15.28 -2.50 -22.05
N PRO A 158 -15.61 -2.58 -23.36
CA PRO A 158 -16.47 -1.59 -24.03
C PRO A 158 -17.91 -1.54 -23.54
N PHE A 159 -18.36 -2.53 -22.78
CA PHE A 159 -19.70 -2.54 -22.19
C PHE A 159 -19.80 -1.70 -20.90
N ILE A 160 -18.68 -1.25 -20.34
CA ILE A 160 -18.65 -0.31 -19.22
C ILE A 160 -18.94 1.08 -19.75
N SER A 161 -19.94 1.75 -19.16
CA SER A 161 -20.38 3.07 -19.62
C SER A 161 -19.39 4.17 -19.25
N ILE A 162 -19.11 5.06 -20.20
CA ILE A 162 -18.34 6.27 -19.93
C ILE A 162 -19.06 7.23 -18.95
N GLU A 163 -20.36 7.12 -18.83
CA GLU A 163 -21.18 7.95 -17.92
C GLU A 163 -21.11 7.47 -16.47
N ASP A 164 -20.43 6.35 -16.20
CA ASP A 164 -20.28 5.85 -14.84
C ASP A 164 -19.42 6.79 -13.98
N ASP A 165 -19.67 6.71 -12.67
CA ASP A 165 -18.85 7.41 -11.68
C ASP A 165 -17.58 6.63 -11.37
N PHE A 166 -16.45 7.19 -11.78
CA PHE A 166 -15.12 6.63 -11.51
C PHE A 166 -14.37 7.33 -10.37
N THR A 167 -15.03 8.18 -9.60
CA THR A 167 -14.42 8.84 -8.43
C THR A 167 -14.22 7.87 -7.26
N GLY A 168 -15.02 6.81 -7.21
CA GLY A 168 -14.97 5.74 -6.23
C GLY A 168 -14.07 4.56 -6.62
N SER A 169 -14.37 3.39 -6.04
CA SER A 169 -13.71 2.13 -6.36
C SER A 169 -14.27 1.53 -7.64
N ILE A 170 -13.42 1.37 -8.68
CA ILE A 170 -13.80 0.66 -9.91
C ILE A 170 -14.24 -0.79 -9.60
N TYR A 171 -13.59 -1.47 -8.67
CA TYR A 171 -13.98 -2.85 -8.31
C TYR A 171 -15.38 -2.91 -7.70
N GLN A 172 -15.74 -1.92 -6.87
CA GLN A 172 -17.07 -1.80 -6.33
C GLN A 172 -18.09 -1.48 -7.43
N LEU A 173 -17.77 -0.58 -8.35
CA LEU A 173 -18.59 -0.28 -9.53
C LEU A 173 -18.84 -1.53 -10.37
N LEU A 174 -17.79 -2.30 -10.69
CA LEU A 174 -17.89 -3.54 -11.45
C LEU A 174 -18.79 -4.56 -10.74
N GLN A 175 -18.63 -4.71 -9.43
CA GLN A 175 -19.42 -5.64 -8.64
C GLN A 175 -20.89 -5.22 -8.53
N THR A 176 -21.16 -3.95 -8.20
CA THR A 176 -22.53 -3.50 -7.87
C THR A 176 -23.39 -3.24 -9.10
N LYS A 177 -22.79 -2.70 -10.17
CA LYS A 177 -23.54 -2.33 -11.38
C LYS A 177 -23.50 -3.41 -12.47
N TYR A 178 -22.34 -4.09 -12.62
CA TYR A 178 -22.12 -5.03 -13.70
C TYR A 178 -22.10 -6.49 -13.24
N ASN A 179 -22.28 -6.75 -11.94
CA ASN A 179 -22.20 -8.07 -11.33
C ASN A 179 -20.90 -8.83 -11.66
N LEU A 180 -19.80 -8.10 -11.78
CA LEU A 180 -18.47 -8.61 -12.08
C LEU A 180 -17.60 -8.59 -10.83
N GLN A 181 -17.13 -9.75 -10.41
CA GLN A 181 -16.21 -9.89 -9.29
C GLN A 181 -14.78 -10.11 -9.79
N VAL A 182 -13.86 -9.24 -9.38
CA VAL A 182 -12.44 -9.44 -9.65
C VAL A 182 -11.89 -10.42 -8.60
N THR A 183 -11.50 -11.60 -9.05
CA THR A 183 -11.07 -12.71 -8.18
C THR A 183 -9.57 -12.95 -8.19
N SER A 184 -8.89 -12.57 -9.26
CA SER A 184 -7.43 -12.72 -9.42
C SER A 184 -6.85 -11.60 -10.27
N GLY A 185 -5.55 -11.42 -10.22
CA GLY A 185 -4.81 -10.47 -11.04
C GLY A 185 -3.33 -10.79 -11.04
N GLU A 186 -2.65 -10.30 -12.06
CA GLU A 186 -1.20 -10.32 -12.18
C GLU A 186 -0.68 -8.88 -12.08
N ALA A 187 0.45 -8.70 -11.41
CA ALA A 187 1.11 -7.41 -11.29
C ALA A 187 2.58 -7.52 -11.67
N SER A 188 3.09 -6.49 -12.32
CA SER A 188 4.52 -6.25 -12.48
C SER A 188 4.85 -4.89 -11.89
N ILE A 189 6.03 -4.76 -11.32
CA ILE A 189 6.50 -3.49 -10.74
C ILE A 189 7.83 -3.16 -11.38
N GLU A 190 7.94 -1.93 -11.89
CA GLU A 190 9.14 -1.42 -12.50
C GLU A 190 9.53 -0.08 -11.86
N ALA A 191 10.82 0.18 -11.78
CA ALA A 191 11.32 1.50 -11.43
C ALA A 191 11.38 2.37 -12.70
N GLY A 192 10.92 3.60 -12.58
CA GLY A 192 10.95 4.59 -13.66
C GLY A 192 11.25 5.99 -13.13
N VAL A 193 11.20 6.97 -14.01
CA VAL A 193 11.31 8.39 -13.65
C VAL A 193 10.01 9.10 -14.01
N ALA A 194 9.63 10.09 -13.20
CA ALA A 194 8.43 10.89 -13.45
C ALA A 194 8.65 11.82 -14.64
N GLU A 195 7.74 11.76 -15.61
CA GLU A 195 7.65 12.75 -16.69
C GLU A 195 7.13 14.10 -16.16
N GLU A 196 7.27 15.18 -16.92
CA GLU A 196 6.88 16.52 -16.46
C GLU A 196 5.43 16.61 -15.99
N GLU A 197 4.49 16.03 -16.76
CA GLU A 197 3.06 16.02 -16.41
C GLU A 197 2.80 15.20 -15.14
N GLU A 198 3.42 14.01 -15.03
CA GLU A 198 3.30 13.13 -13.87
C GLU A 198 3.88 13.81 -12.62
N ALA A 199 5.04 14.43 -12.75
CA ALA A 199 5.69 15.14 -11.67
C ALA A 199 4.83 16.32 -11.17
N HIS A 200 4.23 17.08 -12.08
CA HIS A 200 3.30 18.15 -11.75
C HIS A 200 2.07 17.62 -10.98
N LEU A 201 1.44 16.60 -11.48
CA LEU A 201 0.24 15.98 -10.87
C LEU A 201 0.54 15.39 -9.49
N LEU A 202 1.70 14.74 -9.34
CA LEU A 202 2.13 14.11 -8.08
C LEU A 202 2.84 15.07 -7.11
N ARG A 203 2.98 16.34 -7.48
CA ARG A 203 3.68 17.38 -6.70
C ARG A 203 5.12 16.99 -6.34
N MET A 204 5.82 16.41 -7.31
CA MET A 204 7.23 16.00 -7.20
C MET A 204 8.06 16.68 -8.30
N ARG A 205 9.36 16.47 -8.31
CA ARG A 205 10.24 17.04 -9.35
C ARG A 205 10.26 16.15 -10.59
N PRO A 206 10.37 16.72 -11.78
CA PRO A 206 10.68 15.94 -12.99
C PRO A 206 11.92 15.07 -12.78
N ASN A 207 11.89 13.85 -13.30
CA ASN A 207 12.93 12.81 -13.15
C ASN A 207 13.11 12.25 -11.71
N ASP A 208 12.27 12.60 -10.73
CA ASP A 208 12.24 11.85 -9.48
C ASP A 208 11.80 10.39 -9.75
N THR A 209 12.32 9.46 -8.96
CA THR A 209 12.03 8.03 -9.13
C THR A 209 10.58 7.71 -8.75
N VAL A 210 9.92 6.93 -9.60
CA VAL A 210 8.56 6.41 -9.38
C VAL A 210 8.53 4.89 -9.58
N LEU A 211 7.53 4.24 -8.99
CA LEU A 211 7.16 2.86 -9.32
C LEU A 211 6.04 2.86 -10.35
N ARG A 212 6.16 1.98 -11.33
CA ARG A 212 5.18 1.74 -12.39
C ARG A 212 4.65 0.31 -12.34
#